data_59bc3402e69906147654f502096b6140
#
_entry.id   59bc3402e69906147654f502096b6140
#
_cell.length_a   1.000
_cell.length_b   1.000
_cell.length_c   1.000
_cell.angle_alpha   90.00
_cell.angle_beta   90.00
_cell.angle_gamma   90.00
#
_symmetry.space_group_name_H-M   'P 1'
#
loop_
_entity.id
_entity.type
_entity.pdbx_description
1 polymer ?
#
loop_
_entity_poly.entity_id
_entity_poly.type
_entity_poly.pdbx_seq_one_letter_code
_entity_poly.pdbx_strand_id
1 'polypeptide(L)'
;FFEDINRAGDGGLYPEMLRNRSFEDSVLPEGYIQQEDGVHVKTVSGWLDEFCNGEGLCRWVKGNNIPETEIPAWYTHNAKMELELTDTLNEHRDAALRMQFEKDGSLTNTGYCGISVKAGESYSLYLFAKAKEEIGLDVAIEYQGKVLAGNSLVVSGQEYTRYDMKLTAAEDCHEAQLTISCKEGGEVLLGFISLMPDNTYMGHGLRTDLVEKLKGMSPKFMRFPGGCIVEGTTPSTAMRFRDTVGPAWERPSKLFVWHYRSTLGLGFHEYLQLCEDLGMEPLYVCNCGMTCQGRKSVLLEGEALDEMVQDTLDAIEYAIGSKESKWGRLRASMGHPEPFKMTYLEIGNENWGPDYEKRYNMIYKKVKELYPQIKTIANEHVEKNGCPAECVDEHFYSTTEFFAERVNYYDDYDRKGPKIFVGEVAVNEGNYMGQLYAALGEAAFLMGIEKNQDIVTLASYAPLFENVNYRAWYPCLLYTSPSP
;
A
#
# COMPACT_ATOMS: atom_id res chain seq x y z
N PHE A 1 -12.57 -0.11 5.56
CA PHE A 1 -11.79 0.40 4.44
C PHE A 1 -10.30 0.30 4.74
N PHE A 2 -9.54 -0.26 3.82
CA PHE A 2 -8.09 -0.34 3.89
C PHE A 2 -7.46 0.50 2.76
N GLU A 3 -6.56 1.38 3.13
CA GLU A 3 -5.63 2.07 2.25
C GLU A 3 -4.25 2.07 2.91
N ASP A 4 -3.18 1.98 2.12
CA ASP A 4 -1.81 2.10 2.64
C ASP A 4 -1.53 3.59 2.98
N ILE A 5 -2.18 4.05 4.04
CA ILE A 5 -1.93 5.31 4.74
C ILE A 5 -1.13 4.99 6.00
N ASN A 6 -0.27 5.91 6.45
CA ASN A 6 0.47 5.76 7.69
C ASN A 6 1.33 4.47 7.72
N ARG A 7 1.86 4.04 6.56
CA ARG A 7 2.62 2.79 6.40
C ARG A 7 1.86 1.57 6.94
N ALA A 8 0.59 1.48 6.59
CA ALA A 8 -0.26 0.35 6.97
C ALA A 8 0.01 -0.92 6.13
N GLY A 9 0.59 -0.75 4.93
CA GLY A 9 1.00 -1.84 4.03
C GLY A 9 2.37 -2.39 4.38
N ASP A 10 3.41 -1.97 3.65
CA ASP A 10 4.81 -2.38 3.87
C ASP A 10 5.28 -1.96 5.27
N GLY A 11 5.75 -2.92 6.09
CA GLY A 11 6.10 -2.69 7.50
C GLY A 11 4.90 -2.59 8.44
N GLY A 12 3.68 -2.72 7.91
CA GLY A 12 2.42 -2.80 8.63
C GLY A 12 1.81 -4.20 8.53
N LEU A 13 0.68 -4.33 7.82
CA LEU A 13 -0.01 -5.61 7.62
C LEU A 13 0.84 -6.61 6.83
N TYR A 14 1.58 -6.13 5.83
CA TYR A 14 2.63 -6.90 5.16
C TYR A 14 3.93 -6.78 5.97
N PRO A 15 4.42 -7.90 6.55
CA PRO A 15 5.44 -7.89 7.60
C PRO A 15 6.88 -7.71 7.09
N GLU A 16 7.08 -6.94 6.03
CA GLU A 16 8.43 -6.58 5.59
C GLU A 16 9.15 -5.79 6.68
N MET A 17 10.30 -6.27 7.12
CA MET A 17 11.04 -5.70 8.24
C MET A 17 12.05 -4.64 7.79
N LEU A 18 12.40 -4.60 6.49
CA LEU A 18 13.36 -3.65 5.94
C LEU A 18 12.64 -2.49 5.25
N ARG A 19 12.87 -1.28 5.72
CA ARG A 19 12.44 -0.07 5.02
C ARG A 19 13.34 0.17 3.81
N ASN A 20 12.77 0.68 2.72
CA ASN A 20 13.52 0.99 1.49
C ASN A 20 14.33 -0.22 0.95
N ARG A 21 13.70 -1.39 0.92
CA ARG A 21 14.31 -2.66 0.52
C ARG A 21 14.71 -2.73 -0.95
N SER A 22 14.18 -1.81 -1.77
CA SER A 22 14.48 -1.65 -3.20
C SER A 22 15.41 -0.48 -3.50
N PHE A 23 15.83 0.29 -2.49
CA PHE A 23 16.70 1.47 -2.57
C PHE A 23 16.11 2.67 -3.31
N GLU A 24 14.82 2.65 -3.63
CA GLU A 24 14.15 3.61 -4.50
C GLU A 24 13.51 4.81 -3.78
N ASP A 25 13.55 4.86 -2.42
CA ASP A 25 12.85 5.90 -1.64
C ASP A 25 13.27 7.34 -2.01
N SER A 26 14.48 7.55 -2.50
CA SER A 26 14.98 8.86 -2.96
C SER A 26 14.90 9.06 -4.48
N VAL A 27 14.45 8.06 -5.26
CA VAL A 27 14.23 8.18 -6.70
C VAL A 27 12.90 8.88 -6.96
N LEU A 28 12.92 9.98 -7.69
CA LEU A 28 11.73 10.80 -7.94
C LEU A 28 10.97 10.29 -9.17
N PRO A 29 9.64 10.08 -9.06
CA PRO A 29 8.80 9.78 -10.21
C PRO A 29 8.70 11.02 -11.14
N GLU A 30 8.25 10.77 -12.37
CA GLU A 30 7.98 11.84 -13.32
C GLU A 30 7.01 12.90 -12.77
N GLY A 31 7.35 14.17 -12.95
CA GLY A 31 6.55 15.31 -12.49
C GLY A 31 6.83 15.76 -11.05
N TYR A 32 7.76 15.07 -10.34
CA TYR A 32 8.23 15.48 -9.03
C TYR A 32 9.57 16.23 -9.14
N ILE A 33 9.79 17.22 -8.28
CA ILE A 33 10.93 18.12 -8.32
C ILE A 33 11.59 18.18 -6.95
N GLN A 34 12.93 18.03 -6.89
CA GLN A 34 13.69 18.28 -5.68
C GLN A 34 13.93 19.78 -5.52
N GLN A 35 13.59 20.32 -4.35
CA GLN A 35 13.89 21.70 -3.93
C GLN A 35 14.68 21.69 -2.62
N GLU A 36 15.15 22.86 -2.16
CA GLU A 36 15.94 22.96 -0.91
C GLU A 36 15.16 22.49 0.33
N ASP A 37 13.85 22.70 0.36
CA ASP A 37 12.97 22.34 1.48
C ASP A 37 12.32 20.96 1.33
N GLY A 38 12.61 20.22 0.26
CA GLY A 38 12.12 18.85 0.05
C GLY A 38 11.68 18.55 -1.38
N VAL A 39 10.91 17.48 -1.54
CA VAL A 39 10.35 17.02 -2.81
C VAL A 39 8.97 17.63 -3.01
N HIS A 40 8.70 18.12 -4.20
CA HIS A 40 7.47 18.79 -4.55
C HIS A 40 6.85 18.23 -5.83
N VAL A 41 5.52 18.31 -5.90
CA VAL A 41 4.74 18.04 -7.12
C VAL A 41 3.67 19.11 -7.25
N LYS A 42 3.52 19.69 -8.45
CA LYS A 42 2.50 20.71 -8.69
C LYS A 42 1.09 20.12 -8.60
N THR A 43 0.25 20.71 -7.77
CA THR A 43 -1.16 20.34 -7.59
C THR A 43 -2.10 21.43 -8.12
N VAL A 44 -3.38 21.11 -8.24
CA VAL A 44 -4.42 22.05 -8.71
C VAL A 44 -5.31 22.57 -7.59
N SER A 45 -5.22 21.96 -6.39
CA SER A 45 -6.11 22.27 -5.27
C SER A 45 -5.35 22.92 -4.12
N GLY A 46 -5.87 24.04 -3.63
CA GLY A 46 -5.31 24.79 -2.51
C GLY A 46 -5.63 24.21 -1.12
N TRP A 47 -6.58 23.27 -0.99
CA TRP A 47 -6.89 22.69 0.33
C TRP A 47 -5.77 21.77 0.86
N LEU A 48 -4.84 21.40 -0.02
CA LEU A 48 -3.62 20.68 0.34
C LEU A 48 -2.45 21.63 0.69
N ASP A 49 -2.66 22.95 0.71
CA ASP A 49 -1.60 23.93 0.94
C ASP A 49 -0.92 23.78 2.30
N GLU A 50 -1.55 23.17 3.30
CA GLU A 50 -0.90 22.79 4.56
C GLU A 50 0.18 21.69 4.37
N PHE A 51 0.08 20.91 3.26
CA PHE A 51 1.08 19.95 2.81
C PHE A 51 1.93 20.45 1.65
N CYS A 52 1.67 21.65 1.15
CA CYS A 52 2.29 22.27 0.00
C CYS A 52 2.89 23.63 0.41
N ASN A 53 3.83 24.13 -0.39
CA ASN A 53 4.53 25.39 -0.08
C ASN A 53 3.78 26.68 -0.50
N GLY A 54 2.48 26.67 -0.65
CA GLY A 54 1.68 27.81 -1.10
C GLY A 54 1.74 28.09 -2.61
N GLU A 55 2.59 27.39 -3.34
CA GLU A 55 2.71 27.45 -4.81
C GLU A 55 2.02 26.28 -5.51
N GLY A 56 1.23 25.50 -4.77
CA GLY A 56 0.61 24.28 -5.25
C GLY A 56 1.59 23.12 -5.42
N LEU A 57 2.69 23.11 -4.66
CA LEU A 57 3.69 22.05 -4.65
C LEU A 57 3.59 21.26 -3.34
N CYS A 58 3.19 19.97 -3.42
CA CYS A 58 3.17 19.09 -2.26
C CYS A 58 4.58 18.79 -1.75
N ARG A 59 4.78 18.98 -0.46
CA ARG A 59 6.03 18.66 0.20
C ARG A 59 6.10 17.20 0.56
N TRP A 60 7.22 16.54 0.26
CA TRP A 60 7.55 15.24 0.81
C TRP A 60 7.74 15.35 2.33
N VAL A 61 6.96 14.60 3.10
CA VAL A 61 7.14 14.54 4.54
C VAL A 61 8.19 13.48 4.84
N LYS A 62 9.38 13.89 5.26
CA LYS A 62 10.37 12.97 5.81
C LYS A 62 9.79 12.33 7.06
N GLY A 63 9.99 11.03 7.22
CA GLY A 63 9.52 10.28 8.39
C GLY A 63 9.98 10.97 9.69
N ASN A 64 9.09 11.11 10.65
CA ASN A 64 9.39 11.79 11.91
C ASN A 64 10.49 11.05 12.67
N ASN A 65 11.47 11.82 13.14
CA ASN A 65 12.52 11.44 14.10
C ASN A 65 13.56 10.39 13.69
N ILE A 66 13.61 9.92 12.43
CA ILE A 66 14.69 9.05 11.96
C ILE A 66 15.68 9.92 11.18
N PRO A 67 16.98 9.94 11.50
CA PRO A 67 17.98 10.61 10.68
C PRO A 67 17.93 10.04 9.27
N GLU A 68 17.71 10.89 8.26
CA GLU A 68 17.68 10.46 6.88
C GLU A 68 19.06 10.58 6.27
N THR A 69 19.48 9.52 5.60
CA THR A 69 20.65 9.50 4.72
C THR A 69 20.21 9.83 3.28
N GLU A 70 21.15 9.96 2.37
CA GLU A 70 20.85 10.08 0.93
C GLU A 70 20.04 8.90 0.39
N ILE A 71 20.22 7.72 1.02
CA ILE A 71 19.46 6.49 0.76
C ILE A 71 18.71 6.13 2.03
N PRO A 72 17.46 6.54 2.21
CA PRO A 72 16.72 6.43 3.46
C PRO A 72 16.74 5.03 4.08
N ALA A 73 16.85 4.95 5.40
CA ALA A 73 16.96 3.77 6.24
C ALA A 73 18.27 2.94 6.11
N TRP A 74 19.17 3.30 5.21
CA TRP A 74 20.45 2.64 5.05
C TRP A 74 21.60 3.50 5.54
N TYR A 75 22.56 2.88 6.25
CA TYR A 75 23.70 3.51 6.89
C TYR A 75 24.97 2.71 6.63
N THR A 76 26.10 3.38 6.51
CA THR A 76 27.39 2.72 6.30
C THR A 76 28.39 3.01 7.41
N HIS A 77 29.25 2.05 7.67
CA HIS A 77 30.48 2.22 8.46
C HIS A 77 31.64 1.61 7.68
N ASN A 78 32.75 2.34 7.54
CA ASN A 78 33.90 1.94 6.71
C ASN A 78 33.48 1.42 5.33
N ALA A 79 32.49 2.09 4.71
CA ALA A 79 31.98 1.74 3.40
C ALA A 79 31.34 2.95 2.75
N LYS A 80 31.27 2.93 1.42
CA LYS A 80 30.55 3.92 0.61
C LYS A 80 29.38 3.27 -0.07
N MET A 81 28.23 3.95 -0.09
CA MET A 81 27.04 3.54 -0.83
C MET A 81 26.65 4.60 -1.86
N GLU A 82 26.23 4.16 -3.02
CA GLU A 82 25.74 5.03 -4.12
C GLU A 82 24.54 4.34 -4.81
N LEU A 83 23.57 5.14 -5.28
CA LEU A 83 22.53 4.61 -6.14
C LEU A 83 23.08 4.31 -7.53
N GLU A 84 22.77 3.12 -8.01
CA GLU A 84 23.00 2.71 -9.40
C GLU A 84 21.63 2.73 -10.14
N LEU A 85 21.49 3.60 -11.15
CA LEU A 85 20.23 3.85 -11.84
C LEU A 85 20.15 3.21 -13.23
N THR A 86 21.24 2.59 -13.69
CA THR A 86 21.33 2.03 -15.04
C THR A 86 21.48 0.52 -15.08
N ASP A 87 22.05 -0.05 -14.04
CA ASP A 87 22.30 -1.48 -13.89
C ASP A 87 21.44 -2.03 -12.73
N THR A 88 20.13 -2.05 -12.95
CA THR A 88 19.13 -2.44 -11.97
C THR A 88 18.79 -3.92 -12.06
N LEU A 89 18.07 -4.46 -11.07
CA LEU A 89 17.71 -5.88 -10.99
C LEU A 89 16.87 -6.35 -12.18
N ASN A 90 15.90 -5.55 -12.58
CA ASN A 90 14.99 -5.82 -13.71
C ASN A 90 14.35 -4.51 -14.19
N GLU A 91 13.51 -4.59 -15.21
CA GLU A 91 12.83 -3.46 -15.85
C GLU A 91 11.82 -2.72 -14.95
N HIS A 92 11.45 -3.31 -13.81
CA HIS A 92 10.52 -2.72 -12.84
C HIS A 92 11.23 -2.01 -11.68
N ARG A 93 12.58 -1.96 -11.70
CA ARG A 93 13.39 -1.31 -10.67
C ARG A 93 14.06 -0.06 -11.20
N ASP A 94 13.89 1.05 -10.50
CA ASP A 94 14.49 2.34 -10.83
C ASP A 94 15.89 2.51 -10.24
N ALA A 95 16.27 1.66 -9.28
CA ALA A 95 17.57 1.73 -8.62
C ALA A 95 18.09 0.36 -8.15
N ALA A 96 19.39 0.31 -7.97
CA ALA A 96 20.14 -0.69 -7.19
C ALA A 96 21.11 0.05 -6.25
N LEU A 97 21.69 -0.65 -5.30
CA LEU A 97 22.68 -0.10 -4.38
C LEU A 97 24.07 -0.61 -4.72
N ARG A 98 24.98 0.29 -5.12
CA ARG A 98 26.40 0.02 -5.26
C ARG A 98 27.08 0.21 -3.93
N MET A 99 27.69 -0.85 -3.41
CA MET A 99 28.46 -0.85 -2.17
C MET A 99 29.95 -1.01 -2.45
N GLN A 100 30.75 -0.16 -1.84
CA GLN A 100 32.22 -0.28 -1.78
C GLN A 100 32.59 -0.41 -0.30
N PHE A 101 32.90 -1.64 0.13
CA PHE A 101 33.34 -1.92 1.49
C PHE A 101 34.85 -1.71 1.60
N GLU A 102 35.30 -0.99 2.63
CA GLU A 102 36.64 -1.07 3.13
C GLU A 102 36.75 -2.32 4.02
N LYS A 103 37.98 -2.61 4.51
CA LYS A 103 38.19 -3.68 5.48
C LYS A 103 37.30 -3.48 6.72
N ASP A 104 36.59 -4.52 7.14
CA ASP A 104 35.63 -4.51 8.25
C ASP A 104 34.49 -3.48 8.05
N GLY A 105 34.16 -3.21 6.79
CA GLY A 105 33.07 -2.32 6.41
C GLY A 105 31.70 -2.96 6.59
N SER A 106 30.68 -2.12 6.82
CA SER A 106 29.28 -2.60 6.95
C SER A 106 28.24 -1.66 6.35
N LEU A 107 27.11 -2.26 6.00
CA LEU A 107 25.85 -1.64 5.59
C LEU A 107 24.76 -2.07 6.56
N THR A 108 24.00 -1.12 7.11
CA THR A 108 22.98 -1.39 8.13
C THR A 108 21.62 -0.83 7.73
N ASN A 109 20.54 -1.59 7.98
CA ASN A 109 19.15 -1.14 7.85
C ASN A 109 18.47 -1.18 9.22
N THR A 110 17.81 -0.08 9.60
CA THR A 110 17.16 0.08 10.90
C THR A 110 15.66 -0.27 10.88
N GLY A 111 15.17 -0.83 9.78
CA GLY A 111 13.74 -1.15 9.61
C GLY A 111 12.84 0.10 9.63
N TYR A 112 11.63 -0.09 10.11
CA TYR A 112 10.61 0.97 10.22
C TYR A 112 10.58 1.67 11.60
N CYS A 113 11.43 1.45 12.50
CA CYS A 113 11.68 1.98 13.85
C CYS A 113 12.26 0.88 14.73
N GLY A 114 13.31 0.25 14.25
CA GLY A 114 13.87 -0.98 14.78
C GLY A 114 13.26 -2.22 14.12
N ILE A 115 13.98 -3.31 14.20
CA ILE A 115 13.57 -4.64 13.77
C ILE A 115 13.25 -5.44 15.02
N SER A 116 12.00 -5.94 15.15
CA SER A 116 11.60 -6.74 16.29
C SER A 116 11.77 -8.22 15.99
N VAL A 117 12.48 -8.93 16.86
CA VAL A 117 12.68 -10.38 16.78
C VAL A 117 12.34 -11.05 18.09
N LYS A 118 11.90 -12.31 18.01
CA LYS A 118 11.56 -13.16 19.16
C LYS A 118 12.45 -14.38 19.22
N ALA A 119 12.87 -14.73 20.43
CA ALA A 119 13.70 -15.89 20.70
C ALA A 119 13.10 -17.18 20.12
N GLY A 120 13.89 -17.89 19.33
CA GLY A 120 13.50 -19.15 18.69
C GLY A 120 12.67 -18.98 17.41
N GLU A 121 12.20 -17.77 17.08
CA GLU A 121 11.54 -17.54 15.80
C GLU A 121 12.54 -17.37 14.66
N SER A 122 12.11 -17.77 13.47
CA SER A 122 12.92 -17.71 12.25
C SER A 122 12.41 -16.65 11.29
N TYR A 123 13.34 -16.05 10.59
CA TYR A 123 13.15 -14.99 9.63
C TYR A 123 13.80 -15.39 8.31
N SER A 124 13.04 -15.31 7.23
CA SER A 124 13.53 -15.56 5.88
C SER A 124 14.08 -14.27 5.29
N LEU A 125 15.36 -14.27 4.96
CA LEU A 125 16.01 -13.20 4.23
C LEU A 125 16.32 -13.69 2.82
N TYR A 126 16.01 -12.87 1.82
CA TYR A 126 16.60 -13.04 0.50
C TYR A 126 17.11 -11.71 -0.03
N LEU A 127 18.16 -11.79 -0.84
CA LEU A 127 18.69 -10.63 -1.54
C LEU A 127 19.10 -11.00 -2.97
N PHE A 128 19.04 -10.02 -3.85
CA PHE A 128 19.60 -10.11 -5.19
C PHE A 128 20.89 -9.33 -5.22
N ALA A 129 21.98 -9.98 -5.59
CA ALA A 129 23.30 -9.36 -5.63
C ALA A 129 24.14 -9.87 -6.81
N LYS A 130 25.12 -9.07 -7.21
CA LYS A 130 26.18 -9.45 -8.15
C LYS A 130 27.51 -8.76 -7.79
N ALA A 131 28.62 -9.40 -8.13
CA ALA A 131 29.95 -8.86 -7.92
C ALA A 131 30.90 -9.35 -9.02
N LYS A 132 31.77 -8.45 -9.53
CA LYS A 132 32.77 -8.81 -10.55
C LYS A 132 33.82 -9.74 -9.98
N GLU A 133 34.25 -9.49 -8.76
CA GLU A 133 35.15 -10.33 -7.96
C GLU A 133 34.36 -10.96 -6.84
N GLU A 134 34.75 -12.19 -6.45
CA GLU A 134 34.08 -12.89 -5.36
C GLU A 134 34.22 -12.08 -4.05
N ILE A 135 33.13 -11.88 -3.33
CA ILE A 135 33.09 -11.16 -2.06
C ILE A 135 32.30 -11.95 -1.02
N GLY A 136 32.95 -12.16 0.14
CA GLY A 136 32.31 -12.78 1.31
C GLY A 136 31.58 -11.73 2.16
N LEU A 137 30.31 -11.99 2.45
CA LEU A 137 29.45 -11.11 3.26
C LEU A 137 28.90 -11.88 4.46
N ASP A 138 29.02 -11.30 5.64
CA ASP A 138 28.31 -11.75 6.85
C ASP A 138 27.03 -10.93 7.01
N VAL A 139 25.90 -11.61 7.20
CA VAL A 139 24.57 -10.98 7.37
C VAL A 139 24.06 -11.30 8.76
N ALA A 140 23.73 -10.29 9.54
CA ALA A 140 23.27 -10.45 10.92
C ALA A 140 22.09 -9.56 11.28
N ILE A 141 21.19 -10.08 12.10
CA ILE A 141 20.29 -9.25 12.92
C ILE A 141 21.04 -9.00 14.23
N GLU A 142 21.24 -7.74 14.57
CA GLU A 142 22.04 -7.36 15.73
C GLU A 142 21.45 -6.20 16.52
N TYR A 143 21.85 -6.08 17.76
CA TYR A 143 21.53 -4.95 18.63
C TYR A 143 22.72 -4.55 19.47
N GLN A 144 23.15 -3.29 19.39
CA GLN A 144 24.29 -2.73 20.13
C GLN A 144 25.60 -3.59 20.01
N GLY A 145 25.86 -4.08 18.80
CA GLY A 145 27.05 -4.92 18.51
C GLY A 145 26.91 -6.39 18.92
N LYS A 146 25.77 -6.80 19.47
CA LYS A 146 25.48 -8.20 19.78
C LYS A 146 24.70 -8.84 18.63
N VAL A 147 25.24 -9.91 18.05
CA VAL A 147 24.57 -10.70 17.04
C VAL A 147 23.45 -11.55 17.69
N LEU A 148 22.23 -11.37 17.23
CA LEU A 148 21.04 -12.11 17.66
C LEU A 148 20.72 -13.29 16.72
N ALA A 149 20.99 -13.12 15.44
CA ALA A 149 20.92 -14.13 14.40
C ALA A 149 21.92 -13.79 13.30
N GLY A 150 22.54 -14.75 12.66
CA GLY A 150 23.51 -14.47 11.61
C GLY A 150 23.74 -15.64 10.67
N ASN A 151 24.20 -15.31 9.48
CA ASN A 151 24.61 -16.26 8.44
C ASN A 151 25.62 -15.57 7.52
N SER A 152 26.27 -16.33 6.63
CA SER A 152 27.26 -15.80 5.69
C SER A 152 26.93 -16.27 4.27
N LEU A 153 27.29 -15.47 3.28
CA LEU A 153 27.18 -15.82 1.88
C LEU A 153 28.42 -15.35 1.10
N VAL A 154 28.59 -15.93 -0.08
CA VAL A 154 29.60 -15.48 -1.04
C VAL A 154 28.87 -15.03 -2.30
N VAL A 155 29.08 -13.77 -2.69
CA VAL A 155 28.51 -13.19 -3.91
C VAL A 155 29.57 -13.23 -4.99
N SER A 156 29.20 -13.71 -6.19
CA SER A 156 30.08 -13.73 -7.36
C SER A 156 29.23 -13.70 -8.64
N GLY A 157 29.86 -13.28 -9.76
CA GLY A 157 29.20 -13.23 -11.07
C GLY A 157 28.67 -11.86 -11.44
N GLN A 158 28.50 -11.66 -12.75
CA GLN A 158 28.12 -10.36 -13.34
C GLN A 158 26.60 -10.17 -13.50
N GLU A 159 25.82 -11.23 -13.25
CA GLU A 159 24.36 -11.20 -13.29
C GLU A 159 23.82 -11.26 -11.87
N TYR A 160 22.69 -10.57 -11.64
CA TYR A 160 21.99 -10.63 -10.36
C TYR A 160 21.56 -12.06 -10.05
N THR A 161 22.04 -12.58 -8.94
CA THR A 161 21.67 -13.90 -8.42
C THR A 161 20.92 -13.73 -7.10
N ARG A 162 19.88 -14.53 -6.90
CA ARG A 162 19.14 -14.59 -5.66
C ARG A 162 19.87 -15.46 -4.64
N TYR A 163 20.06 -14.92 -3.44
CA TYR A 163 20.63 -15.61 -2.28
C TYR A 163 19.56 -15.65 -1.20
N ASP A 164 19.21 -16.86 -0.78
CA ASP A 164 18.23 -17.09 0.29
C ASP A 164 18.93 -17.56 1.55
N MET A 165 18.50 -17.07 2.71
CA MET A 165 19.00 -17.49 4.00
C MET A 165 17.92 -17.44 5.07
N LYS A 166 18.09 -18.28 6.10
CA LYS A 166 17.25 -18.29 7.29
C LYS A 166 18.04 -17.80 8.48
N LEU A 167 17.45 -16.88 9.23
CA LEU A 167 18.02 -16.30 10.45
C LEU A 167 17.10 -16.68 11.62
N THR A 168 17.65 -17.34 12.66
CA THR A 168 16.86 -17.72 13.84
C THR A 168 17.36 -16.92 15.03
N ALA A 169 16.48 -16.13 15.63
CA ALA A 169 16.84 -15.24 16.73
C ALA A 169 17.11 -16.03 18.02
N ALA A 170 18.20 -15.69 18.68
CA ALA A 170 18.59 -16.30 19.96
C ALA A 170 17.87 -15.68 21.16
N GLU A 171 17.42 -14.43 21.03
CA GLU A 171 16.81 -13.63 22.11
C GLU A 171 15.73 -12.70 21.55
N ASP A 172 14.85 -12.22 22.43
CA ASP A 172 13.90 -11.17 22.11
C ASP A 172 14.61 -9.82 21.99
N CYS A 173 14.26 -9.05 20.96
CA CYS A 173 14.71 -7.68 20.79
C CYS A 173 13.70 -6.90 19.96
N HIS A 174 13.38 -5.66 20.34
CA HIS A 174 12.44 -4.80 19.61
C HIS A 174 13.11 -3.67 18.81
N GLU A 175 14.41 -3.49 18.97
CA GLU A 175 15.19 -2.39 18.36
C GLU A 175 16.42 -2.91 17.60
N ALA A 176 16.37 -4.15 17.12
CA ALA A 176 17.46 -4.71 16.33
C ALA A 176 17.56 -4.03 14.95
N GLN A 177 18.64 -4.29 14.27
CA GLN A 177 18.93 -3.83 12.91
C GLN A 177 19.49 -4.99 12.08
N LEU A 178 19.33 -4.92 10.76
CA LEU A 178 20.00 -5.81 9.83
C LEU A 178 21.36 -5.19 9.47
N THR A 179 22.45 -5.95 9.62
CA THR A 179 23.79 -5.54 9.21
C THR A 179 24.36 -6.53 8.21
N ILE A 180 24.87 -6.01 7.10
CA ILE A 180 25.66 -6.75 6.10
C ILE A 180 27.09 -6.24 6.21
N SER A 181 28.04 -7.10 6.55
CA SER A 181 29.44 -6.72 6.76
C SER A 181 30.41 -7.50 5.86
N CYS A 182 31.52 -6.87 5.52
CA CYS A 182 32.58 -7.44 4.71
C CYS A 182 33.93 -7.31 5.43
N LYS A 183 34.57 -8.43 5.72
CA LYS A 183 35.85 -8.44 6.45
C LYS A 183 37.04 -7.98 5.63
N GLU A 184 37.07 -8.36 4.36
CA GLU A 184 38.25 -8.13 3.49
C GLU A 184 38.11 -6.84 2.66
N GLY A 185 36.89 -6.29 2.57
CA GLY A 185 36.56 -5.21 1.63
C GLY A 185 36.22 -5.75 0.25
N GLY A 186 35.70 -4.87 -0.60
CA GLY A 186 35.29 -5.23 -1.97
C GLY A 186 34.08 -4.45 -2.46
N GLU A 187 33.65 -4.73 -3.69
CA GLU A 187 32.50 -4.07 -4.34
C GLU A 187 31.40 -5.09 -4.64
N VAL A 188 30.14 -4.71 -4.36
CA VAL A 188 28.94 -5.50 -4.68
C VAL A 188 27.81 -4.57 -5.09
N LEU A 189 26.98 -5.01 -6.06
CA LEU A 189 25.69 -4.41 -6.35
C LEU A 189 24.58 -5.23 -5.70
N LEU A 190 23.70 -4.54 -4.96
CA LEU A 190 22.52 -5.09 -4.31
C LEU A 190 21.29 -4.59 -5.06
N GLY A 191 20.51 -5.48 -5.64
CA GLY A 191 19.33 -5.13 -6.46
C GLY A 191 18.04 -5.04 -5.63
N PHE A 192 17.91 -5.87 -4.59
CA PHE A 192 16.73 -5.93 -3.73
C PHE A 192 17.07 -6.78 -2.49
N ILE A 193 16.52 -6.42 -1.33
CA ILE A 193 16.70 -7.17 -0.08
C ILE A 193 15.37 -7.23 0.65
N SER A 194 14.98 -8.41 1.15
CA SER A 194 13.76 -8.60 1.95
C SER A 194 14.06 -9.44 3.19
N LEU A 195 13.47 -9.06 4.31
CA LEU A 195 13.50 -9.80 5.56
C LEU A 195 12.09 -9.93 6.12
N MET A 196 11.58 -11.15 6.18
CA MET A 196 10.22 -11.45 6.59
C MET A 196 10.20 -12.48 7.73
N PRO A 197 9.29 -12.36 8.71
CA PRO A 197 9.08 -13.44 9.68
C PRO A 197 8.49 -14.68 8.98
N ASP A 198 8.92 -15.87 9.38
CA ASP A 198 8.33 -17.12 8.88
C ASP A 198 6.92 -17.35 9.47
N ASN A 199 6.69 -16.81 10.68
CA ASN A 199 5.40 -16.92 11.37
C ASN A 199 4.44 -15.85 10.86
N THR A 200 3.61 -16.19 9.87
CA THR A 200 2.57 -15.33 9.29
C THR A 200 1.20 -15.95 9.45
N TYR A 201 0.14 -15.15 9.37
CA TYR A 201 -1.23 -15.64 9.52
C TYR A 201 -1.55 -16.72 8.48
N MET A 202 -1.89 -17.91 8.95
CA MET A 202 -2.13 -19.12 8.14
C MET A 202 -1.00 -19.49 7.15
N GLY A 203 0.19 -18.86 7.27
CA GLY A 203 1.29 -19.03 6.32
C GLY A 203 1.13 -18.19 5.04
N HIS A 204 0.18 -17.27 4.98
CA HIS A 204 -0.16 -16.49 3.79
C HIS A 204 0.55 -15.11 3.72
N GLY A 205 1.60 -14.90 4.51
CA GLY A 205 2.49 -13.74 4.36
C GLY A 205 2.01 -12.45 5.02
N LEU A 206 0.99 -12.48 5.90
CA LEU A 206 0.51 -11.31 6.64
C LEU A 206 0.76 -11.43 8.15
N ARG A 207 0.86 -10.29 8.82
CA ARG A 207 1.10 -10.19 10.27
C ARG A 207 -0.03 -10.80 11.08
N THR A 208 0.28 -11.86 11.82
CA THR A 208 -0.70 -12.60 12.63
C THR A 208 -1.41 -11.71 13.66
N ASP A 209 -0.68 -10.86 14.38
CA ASP A 209 -1.23 -10.00 15.43
C ASP A 209 -2.23 -8.97 14.89
N LEU A 210 -1.99 -8.39 13.71
CA LEU A 210 -2.88 -7.44 13.08
C LEU A 210 -4.10 -8.12 12.45
N VAL A 211 -3.90 -9.27 11.79
CA VAL A 211 -5.00 -10.03 11.20
C VAL A 211 -5.94 -10.56 12.30
N GLU A 212 -5.42 -11.01 13.44
CA GLU A 212 -6.26 -11.44 14.58
C GLU A 212 -7.08 -10.28 15.18
N LYS A 213 -6.57 -9.05 15.18
CA LYS A 213 -7.36 -7.86 15.56
C LYS A 213 -8.50 -7.61 14.57
N LEU A 214 -8.23 -7.69 13.26
CA LEU A 214 -9.26 -7.60 12.23
C LEU A 214 -10.32 -8.68 12.40
N LYS A 215 -9.90 -9.92 12.55
CA LYS A 215 -10.81 -11.06 12.79
C LYS A 215 -11.72 -10.85 14.00
N GLY A 216 -11.17 -10.26 15.08
CA GLY A 216 -11.94 -9.93 16.29
C GLY A 216 -13.07 -8.94 16.05
N MET A 217 -12.96 -8.08 15.03
CA MET A 217 -14.00 -7.15 14.61
C MET A 217 -15.09 -7.81 13.76
N SER A 218 -14.85 -9.01 13.24
CA SER A 218 -15.77 -9.78 12.38
C SER A 218 -16.27 -9.01 11.16
N PRO A 219 -15.38 -8.36 10.38
CA PRO A 219 -15.77 -7.57 9.21
C PRO A 219 -16.46 -8.45 8.17
N LYS A 220 -17.39 -7.87 7.40
CA LYS A 220 -18.12 -8.62 6.37
C LYS A 220 -17.59 -8.38 4.98
N PHE A 221 -16.89 -7.28 4.78
CA PHE A 221 -16.24 -6.94 3.52
C PHE A 221 -14.98 -6.11 3.79
N MET A 222 -14.14 -5.98 2.79
CA MET A 222 -13.00 -5.07 2.77
C MET A 222 -13.01 -4.27 1.46
N ARG A 223 -13.08 -2.94 1.56
CA ARG A 223 -12.80 -2.00 0.46
C ARG A 223 -11.30 -1.78 0.38
N PHE A 224 -10.69 -2.09 -0.76
CA PHE A 224 -9.24 -2.02 -1.00
C PHE A 224 -8.92 -1.78 -2.50
N PRO A 225 -7.70 -1.43 -2.89
CA PRO A 225 -6.52 -1.17 -2.09
C PRO A 225 -6.53 0.21 -1.44
N GLY A 226 -7.55 0.97 -1.62
CA GLY A 226 -7.69 2.26 -1.02
C GLY A 226 -8.61 3.18 -1.76
N GLY A 227 -8.48 4.38 -1.41
CA GLY A 227 -8.90 5.67 -1.78
C GLY A 227 -7.92 6.33 -2.76
N CYS A 228 -7.31 7.44 -2.32
CA CYS A 228 -6.46 8.27 -3.19
C CYS A 228 -5.23 7.57 -3.80
N ILE A 229 -4.71 6.48 -3.21
CA ILE A 229 -3.59 5.73 -3.81
C ILE A 229 -3.95 5.07 -5.13
N VAL A 230 -5.23 4.73 -5.35
CA VAL A 230 -5.71 4.18 -6.63
C VAL A 230 -5.61 5.23 -7.73
N GLU A 231 -5.88 6.47 -7.40
CA GLU A 231 -5.85 7.60 -8.32
C GLU A 231 -4.41 8.09 -8.58
N GLY A 232 -3.57 8.14 -7.53
CA GLY A 232 -2.24 8.75 -7.57
C GLY A 232 -2.29 10.27 -7.75
N THR A 233 -1.15 10.93 -7.54
CA THR A 233 -0.98 12.36 -7.87
C THR A 233 -0.66 12.54 -9.37
N THR A 234 0.08 11.60 -9.93
CA THR A 234 0.38 11.47 -11.36
C THR A 234 -0.01 10.09 -11.85
N PRO A 235 -0.19 9.86 -13.17
CA PRO A 235 -0.50 8.51 -13.68
C PRO A 235 0.53 7.45 -13.28
N SER A 236 1.81 7.80 -13.18
CA SER A 236 2.89 6.89 -12.79
C SER A 236 2.85 6.50 -11.32
N THR A 237 2.21 7.30 -10.46
CA THR A 237 2.10 7.04 -9.02
C THR A 237 0.79 6.37 -8.60
N ALA A 238 -0.14 6.16 -9.54
CA ALA A 238 -1.36 5.41 -9.31
C ALA A 238 -1.06 3.92 -9.02
N MET A 239 -1.73 3.35 -8.02
CA MET A 239 -1.63 1.93 -7.72
C MET A 239 -2.52 1.14 -8.68
N ARG A 240 -1.91 0.41 -9.60
CA ARG A 240 -2.62 -0.40 -10.59
C ARG A 240 -2.57 -1.88 -10.22
N PHE A 241 -3.63 -2.62 -10.56
CA PHE A 241 -3.70 -4.06 -10.33
C PHE A 241 -2.43 -4.79 -10.81
N ARG A 242 -2.05 -4.59 -12.08
CA ARG A 242 -0.93 -5.31 -12.71
C ARG A 242 0.42 -5.09 -12.04
N ASP A 243 0.59 -3.95 -11.35
CA ASP A 243 1.81 -3.62 -10.61
C ASP A 243 1.89 -4.35 -9.26
N THR A 244 0.80 -4.98 -8.81
CA THR A 244 0.65 -5.51 -7.45
C THR A 244 0.56 -7.03 -7.38
N VAL A 245 0.78 -7.73 -8.49
CA VAL A 245 0.76 -9.19 -8.59
C VAL A 245 2.09 -9.72 -9.12
N GLY A 246 2.37 -11.01 -8.90
CA GLY A 246 3.67 -11.60 -9.19
C GLY A 246 4.65 -11.50 -8.02
N PRO A 247 5.90 -11.91 -8.19
CA PRO A 247 6.93 -11.87 -7.14
C PRO A 247 7.22 -10.43 -6.68
N ALA A 248 7.44 -10.21 -5.38
CA ALA A 248 7.62 -8.87 -4.81
C ALA A 248 8.79 -8.07 -5.44
N TRP A 249 9.84 -8.75 -5.88
CA TRP A 249 10.99 -8.10 -6.54
C TRP A 249 10.74 -7.69 -8.00
N GLU A 250 9.62 -8.13 -8.59
CA GLU A 250 9.17 -7.76 -9.94
C GLU A 250 8.06 -6.69 -9.90
N ARG A 251 7.52 -6.38 -8.70
CA ARG A 251 6.52 -5.33 -8.53
C ARG A 251 7.20 -3.97 -8.49
N PRO A 252 6.83 -2.97 -9.32
CA PRO A 252 7.40 -1.64 -9.24
C PRO A 252 7.10 -1.00 -7.89
N SER A 253 7.98 -0.15 -7.40
CA SER A 253 7.65 0.67 -6.24
C SER A 253 6.86 1.92 -6.66
N LYS A 254 5.98 2.42 -5.79
CA LYS A 254 5.15 3.58 -6.06
C LYS A 254 5.29 4.63 -4.96
N LEU A 255 5.49 5.88 -5.37
CA LEU A 255 5.38 7.02 -4.47
C LEU A 255 3.90 7.37 -4.28
N PHE A 256 3.36 7.05 -3.12
CA PHE A 256 1.95 7.31 -2.83
C PHE A 256 1.64 8.78 -2.53
N VAL A 257 0.40 9.14 -2.69
CA VAL A 257 -0.15 10.46 -2.33
C VAL A 257 0.10 10.83 -0.86
N TRP A 258 0.39 9.84 -0.01
CA TRP A 258 0.70 9.97 1.41
C TRP A 258 2.19 10.21 1.71
N HIS A 259 2.94 10.64 0.70
CA HIS A 259 4.32 11.11 0.80
C HIS A 259 5.36 10.08 1.25
N TYR A 260 5.13 8.81 0.93
CA TYR A 260 6.14 7.76 1.06
C TYR A 260 6.01 6.74 -0.07
N ARG A 261 7.08 5.99 -0.27
CA ARG A 261 7.14 4.94 -1.27
C ARG A 261 6.74 3.61 -0.67
N SER A 262 5.89 2.86 -1.38
CA SER A 262 5.59 1.45 -1.11
C SER A 262 6.21 0.58 -2.19
N THR A 263 6.69 -0.59 -1.80
CA THR A 263 7.19 -1.61 -2.74
C THR A 263 6.10 -2.57 -3.19
N LEU A 264 4.83 -2.26 -2.86
CA LEU A 264 3.65 -3.04 -3.21
C LEU A 264 3.71 -4.49 -2.73
N GLY A 265 4.36 -4.73 -1.58
CA GLY A 265 4.38 -6.05 -0.96
C GLY A 265 2.97 -6.53 -0.59
N LEU A 266 2.14 -5.63 -0.06
CA LEU A 266 0.70 -5.84 0.08
C LEU A 266 0.01 -5.48 -1.24
N GLY A 267 -0.27 -6.47 -2.07
CA GLY A 267 -0.88 -6.30 -3.37
C GLY A 267 -2.25 -6.95 -3.50
N PHE A 268 -2.78 -6.99 -4.73
CA PHE A 268 -4.12 -7.50 -5.01
C PHE A 268 -4.33 -8.95 -4.57
N HIS A 269 -3.31 -9.80 -4.75
CA HIS A 269 -3.36 -11.18 -4.30
C HIS A 269 -3.50 -11.27 -2.77
N GLU A 270 -2.67 -10.55 -2.05
CA GLU A 270 -2.63 -10.55 -0.59
C GLU A 270 -3.93 -9.99 0.01
N TYR A 271 -4.56 -9.00 -0.63
CA TYR A 271 -5.90 -8.53 -0.22
C TYR A 271 -6.99 -9.57 -0.41
N LEU A 272 -7.01 -10.24 -1.58
CA LEU A 272 -7.98 -11.31 -1.85
C LEU A 272 -7.80 -12.49 -0.89
N GLN A 273 -6.55 -12.89 -0.63
CA GLN A 273 -6.23 -13.95 0.32
C GLN A 273 -6.71 -13.59 1.74
N LEU A 274 -6.45 -12.36 2.18
CA LEU A 274 -6.94 -11.90 3.49
C LEU A 274 -8.47 -11.92 3.57
N CYS A 275 -9.15 -11.52 2.50
CA CYS A 275 -10.60 -11.58 2.46
C CYS A 275 -11.11 -13.02 2.58
N GLU A 276 -10.49 -13.97 1.88
CA GLU A 276 -10.84 -15.39 1.99
C GLU A 276 -10.57 -15.94 3.38
N ASP A 277 -9.38 -15.67 3.94
CA ASP A 277 -8.96 -16.14 5.27
C ASP A 277 -9.91 -15.67 6.39
N LEU A 278 -10.48 -14.47 6.25
CA LEU A 278 -11.40 -13.89 7.24
C LEU A 278 -12.89 -14.04 6.87
N GLY A 279 -13.20 -14.63 5.71
CA GLY A 279 -14.57 -14.76 5.21
C GLY A 279 -15.24 -13.42 4.89
N MET A 280 -14.44 -12.45 4.44
CA MET A 280 -14.90 -11.13 3.98
C MET A 280 -15.23 -11.14 2.49
N GLU A 281 -16.16 -10.29 2.09
CA GLU A 281 -16.42 -10.00 0.67
C GLU A 281 -15.41 -8.97 0.16
N PRO A 282 -14.62 -9.25 -0.89
CA PRO A 282 -13.75 -8.28 -1.51
C PRO A 282 -14.55 -7.18 -2.23
N LEU A 283 -14.22 -5.92 -1.96
CA LEU A 283 -14.69 -4.75 -2.69
C LEU A 283 -13.45 -4.05 -3.26
N TYR A 284 -13.21 -4.27 -4.54
CA TYR A 284 -12.05 -3.71 -5.23
C TYR A 284 -12.35 -2.33 -5.79
N VAL A 285 -11.46 -1.38 -5.54
CA VAL A 285 -11.51 -0.03 -6.11
C VAL A 285 -10.53 0.05 -7.27
N CYS A 286 -11.02 0.36 -8.48
CA CYS A 286 -10.16 0.53 -9.65
C CYS A 286 -10.01 2.00 -10.04
N ASN A 287 -8.89 2.36 -10.67
CA ASN A 287 -8.71 3.66 -11.27
C ASN A 287 -9.62 3.81 -12.50
N CYS A 288 -10.31 4.92 -12.64
CA CYS A 288 -11.19 5.20 -13.78
C CYS A 288 -10.51 5.97 -14.92
N GLY A 289 -9.19 6.09 -14.94
CA GLY A 289 -8.45 6.88 -15.92
C GLY A 289 -8.30 8.35 -15.52
N MET A 290 -8.34 8.61 -14.20
CA MET A 290 -8.15 9.94 -13.61
C MET A 290 -7.17 9.86 -12.46
N THR A 291 -6.31 10.89 -12.33
CA THR A 291 -5.57 11.09 -11.09
C THR A 291 -6.44 11.88 -10.10
N CYS A 292 -6.04 11.91 -8.83
CA CYS A 292 -6.80 12.56 -7.77
C CYS A 292 -7.21 13.98 -8.16
N GLN A 293 -8.51 14.22 -8.26
CA GLN A 293 -9.06 15.51 -8.67
C GLN A 293 -8.77 16.61 -7.65
N GLY A 294 -8.68 16.25 -6.37
CA GLY A 294 -8.27 17.18 -5.31
C GLY A 294 -6.78 17.57 -5.35
N ARG A 295 -5.96 16.90 -6.18
CA ARG A 295 -4.50 17.15 -6.27
C ARG A 295 -4.09 17.67 -7.64
N LYS A 296 -3.86 16.80 -8.63
CA LYS A 296 -3.35 17.21 -9.95
C LYS A 296 -4.39 17.14 -11.07
N SER A 297 -5.38 16.27 -10.96
CA SER A 297 -6.51 16.12 -11.90
C SER A 297 -6.06 15.90 -13.36
N VAL A 298 -5.17 14.92 -13.58
CA VAL A 298 -4.78 14.51 -14.92
C VAL A 298 -5.79 13.50 -15.45
N LEU A 299 -6.27 13.72 -16.69
CA LEU A 299 -7.16 12.82 -17.39
C LEU A 299 -6.36 11.97 -18.37
N LEU A 300 -6.49 10.65 -18.28
CA LEU A 300 -5.97 9.74 -19.29
C LEU A 300 -6.91 9.72 -20.49
N GLU A 301 -6.36 9.68 -21.70
CA GLU A 301 -7.11 9.66 -22.95
C GLU A 301 -6.51 8.63 -23.92
N GLY A 302 -7.28 8.23 -24.93
CA GLY A 302 -6.85 7.29 -25.97
C GLY A 302 -6.34 5.97 -25.41
N GLU A 303 -5.20 5.50 -25.89
CA GLU A 303 -4.60 4.22 -25.51
C GLU A 303 -4.36 4.07 -24.01
N ALA A 304 -3.91 5.14 -23.34
CA ALA A 304 -3.69 5.12 -21.89
C ALA A 304 -4.98 4.91 -21.09
N LEU A 305 -6.12 5.44 -21.55
CA LEU A 305 -7.42 5.18 -20.96
C LEU A 305 -7.89 3.74 -21.25
N ASP A 306 -7.69 3.26 -22.47
CA ASP A 306 -8.04 1.89 -22.87
C ASP A 306 -7.24 0.86 -22.04
N GLU A 307 -5.96 1.13 -21.79
CA GLU A 307 -5.15 0.30 -20.89
C GLU A 307 -5.69 0.29 -19.44
N MET A 308 -6.21 1.40 -18.94
CA MET A 308 -6.79 1.46 -17.60
C MET A 308 -8.08 0.66 -17.49
N VAL A 309 -8.93 0.72 -18.55
CA VAL A 309 -10.12 -0.15 -18.66
C VAL A 309 -9.71 -1.62 -18.69
N GLN A 310 -8.68 -1.96 -19.47
CA GLN A 310 -8.18 -3.34 -19.55
C GLN A 310 -7.60 -3.82 -18.22
N ASP A 311 -6.88 -2.95 -17.48
CA ASP A 311 -6.34 -3.27 -16.15
C ASP A 311 -7.46 -3.68 -15.17
N THR A 312 -8.62 -3.02 -15.24
CA THR A 312 -9.80 -3.37 -14.46
C THR A 312 -10.35 -4.76 -14.83
N LEU A 313 -10.46 -5.06 -16.13
CA LEU A 313 -10.93 -6.36 -16.59
C LEU A 313 -9.94 -7.48 -16.25
N ASP A 314 -8.65 -7.21 -16.34
CA ASP A 314 -7.56 -8.12 -15.96
C ASP A 314 -7.61 -8.43 -14.45
N ALA A 315 -7.91 -7.45 -13.60
CA ALA A 315 -8.10 -7.65 -12.17
C ALA A 315 -9.28 -8.59 -11.86
N ILE A 316 -10.40 -8.42 -12.56
CA ILE A 316 -11.55 -9.31 -12.42
C ILE A 316 -11.19 -10.73 -12.90
N GLU A 317 -10.52 -10.87 -14.06
CA GLU A 317 -10.06 -12.18 -14.55
C GLU A 317 -9.09 -12.83 -13.56
N TYR A 318 -8.17 -12.07 -12.97
CA TYR A 318 -7.27 -12.58 -11.94
C TYR A 318 -8.06 -13.15 -10.75
N ALA A 319 -9.04 -12.41 -10.24
CA ALA A 319 -9.82 -12.81 -9.08
C ALA A 319 -10.68 -14.06 -9.37
N ILE A 320 -11.52 -14.01 -10.41
CA ILE A 320 -12.57 -15.02 -10.64
C ILE A 320 -12.39 -15.87 -11.91
N GLY A 321 -11.38 -15.59 -12.72
CA GLY A 321 -11.10 -16.33 -13.93
C GLY A 321 -10.59 -17.75 -13.67
N SER A 322 -10.78 -18.63 -14.68
CA SER A 322 -10.26 -19.99 -14.66
C SER A 322 -8.73 -19.99 -14.57
N LYS A 323 -8.16 -21.01 -13.94
CA LYS A 323 -6.70 -21.20 -13.87
C LYS A 323 -6.02 -21.41 -15.24
N GLU A 324 -6.77 -21.66 -16.30
CA GLU A 324 -6.28 -21.73 -17.68
C GLU A 324 -6.26 -20.37 -18.37
N SER A 325 -6.93 -19.34 -17.83
CA SER A 325 -6.88 -17.98 -18.35
C SER A 325 -5.52 -17.33 -18.11
N LYS A 326 -5.23 -16.21 -18.77
CA LYS A 326 -3.94 -15.51 -18.62
C LYS A 326 -3.67 -15.16 -17.14
N TRP A 327 -4.59 -14.45 -16.52
CA TRP A 327 -4.42 -13.95 -15.15
C TRP A 327 -4.72 -15.02 -14.10
N GLY A 328 -5.59 -15.99 -14.40
CA GLY A 328 -5.79 -17.15 -13.53
C GLY A 328 -4.55 -18.05 -13.41
N ARG A 329 -3.73 -18.17 -14.49
CA ARG A 329 -2.43 -18.86 -14.41
C ARG A 329 -1.45 -18.14 -13.49
N LEU A 330 -1.41 -16.79 -13.54
CA LEU A 330 -0.57 -16.02 -12.61
C LEU A 330 -1.04 -16.21 -11.17
N ARG A 331 -2.35 -16.13 -10.90
CA ARG A 331 -2.92 -16.43 -9.57
C ARG A 331 -2.49 -17.81 -9.09
N ALA A 332 -2.60 -18.83 -9.96
CA ALA A 332 -2.20 -20.20 -9.62
C ALA A 332 -0.71 -20.31 -9.30
N SER A 333 0.16 -19.59 -10.05
CA SER A 333 1.61 -19.56 -9.77
C SER A 333 1.95 -18.85 -8.47
N MET A 334 1.09 -17.96 -8.00
CA MET A 334 1.19 -17.31 -6.69
C MET A 334 0.62 -18.16 -5.53
N GLY A 335 0.24 -19.42 -5.80
CA GLY A 335 -0.19 -20.36 -4.78
C GLY A 335 -1.71 -20.58 -4.68
N HIS A 336 -2.53 -19.84 -5.43
CA HIS A 336 -4.00 -19.93 -5.37
C HIS A 336 -4.61 -20.34 -6.73
N PRO A 337 -4.68 -21.64 -7.06
CA PRO A 337 -5.18 -22.12 -8.36
C PRO A 337 -6.68 -21.92 -8.54
N GLU A 338 -7.47 -21.99 -7.48
CA GLU A 338 -8.92 -21.80 -7.54
C GLU A 338 -9.30 -20.31 -7.61
N PRO A 339 -10.44 -19.95 -8.22
CA PRO A 339 -10.93 -18.58 -8.20
C PRO A 339 -11.20 -18.07 -6.79
N PHE A 340 -10.83 -16.82 -6.52
CA PHE A 340 -11.31 -16.10 -5.35
C PHE A 340 -12.78 -15.68 -5.54
N LYS A 341 -13.42 -15.28 -4.46
CA LYS A 341 -14.69 -14.59 -4.49
C LYS A 341 -14.47 -13.11 -4.79
N MET A 342 -15.29 -12.50 -5.65
CA MET A 342 -15.31 -11.06 -5.87
C MET A 342 -16.69 -10.68 -6.37
N THR A 343 -17.39 -9.83 -5.63
CA THR A 343 -18.76 -9.41 -5.94
C THR A 343 -18.81 -7.93 -6.33
N TYR A 344 -17.99 -7.08 -5.73
CA TYR A 344 -18.07 -5.63 -5.85
C TYR A 344 -16.85 -5.05 -6.55
N LEU A 345 -17.13 -4.08 -7.43
CA LEU A 345 -16.14 -3.24 -8.10
C LEU A 345 -16.56 -1.79 -7.93
N GLU A 346 -15.77 -1.00 -7.26
CA GLU A 346 -15.91 0.46 -7.24
C GLU A 346 -15.08 1.07 -8.37
N ILE A 347 -15.70 1.92 -9.17
CA ILE A 347 -15.10 2.54 -10.35
C ILE A 347 -14.70 3.97 -10.03
N GLY A 348 -13.39 4.19 -9.84
CA GLY A 348 -12.83 5.45 -9.36
C GLY A 348 -12.82 5.54 -7.84
N ASN A 349 -12.28 6.65 -7.32
CA ASN A 349 -12.31 7.04 -5.92
C ASN A 349 -12.47 8.56 -5.82
N GLU A 350 -13.48 9.04 -5.11
CA GLU A 350 -13.73 10.47 -4.93
C GLU A 350 -13.67 11.28 -6.24
N ASN A 351 -14.06 10.66 -7.35
CA ASN A 351 -14.10 11.30 -8.65
C ASN A 351 -15.52 11.84 -8.94
N TRP A 352 -15.60 12.96 -9.64
CA TRP A 352 -16.86 13.64 -9.90
C TRP A 352 -16.91 14.34 -11.27
N GLY A 353 -18.13 14.68 -11.69
CA GLY A 353 -18.42 15.50 -12.86
C GLY A 353 -18.39 14.75 -14.19
N PRO A 354 -18.60 15.49 -15.32
CA PRO A 354 -18.80 14.88 -16.63
C PRO A 354 -17.66 13.98 -17.12
N ASP A 355 -16.42 14.31 -16.75
CA ASP A 355 -15.25 13.50 -17.10
C ASP A 355 -15.25 12.16 -16.37
N TYR A 356 -15.65 12.14 -15.10
CA TYR A 356 -15.86 10.91 -14.34
C TYR A 356 -16.98 10.09 -14.92
N GLU A 357 -18.18 10.68 -15.12
CA GLU A 357 -19.34 9.97 -15.64
C GLU A 357 -19.08 9.27 -16.99
N LYS A 358 -18.36 9.94 -17.88
CA LYS A 358 -17.92 9.36 -19.16
C LYS A 358 -17.08 8.10 -18.95
N ARG A 359 -16.10 8.16 -18.07
CA ARG A 359 -15.15 7.06 -17.77
C ARG A 359 -15.83 5.93 -17.00
N TYR A 360 -16.61 6.27 -15.99
CA TYR A 360 -17.47 5.32 -15.29
C TYR A 360 -18.30 4.50 -16.26
N ASN A 361 -19.04 5.17 -17.16
CA ASN A 361 -19.92 4.50 -18.11
C ASN A 361 -19.17 3.61 -19.12
N MET A 362 -17.94 3.96 -19.49
CA MET A 362 -17.08 3.11 -20.32
C MET A 362 -16.72 1.81 -19.60
N ILE A 363 -16.22 1.91 -18.37
CA ILE A 363 -15.83 0.74 -17.57
C ILE A 363 -17.07 -0.08 -17.21
N TYR A 364 -18.15 0.56 -16.75
CA TYR A 364 -19.42 -0.09 -16.44
C TYR A 364 -19.90 -0.99 -17.60
N LYS A 365 -19.98 -0.45 -18.81
CA LYS A 365 -20.42 -1.21 -19.99
C LYS A 365 -19.56 -2.41 -20.26
N LYS A 366 -18.22 -2.27 -20.20
CA LYS A 366 -17.28 -3.37 -20.43
C LYS A 366 -17.37 -4.45 -19.35
N VAL A 367 -17.49 -4.04 -18.09
CA VAL A 367 -17.68 -4.97 -16.97
C VAL A 367 -18.99 -5.72 -17.11
N LYS A 368 -20.09 -5.04 -17.43
CA LYS A 368 -21.42 -5.70 -17.59
C LYS A 368 -21.51 -6.60 -18.82
N GLU A 369 -20.74 -6.29 -19.87
CA GLU A 369 -20.64 -7.14 -21.07
C GLU A 369 -19.95 -8.48 -20.74
N LEU A 370 -18.86 -8.46 -19.97
CA LEU A 370 -18.01 -9.62 -19.72
C LEU A 370 -18.30 -10.31 -18.38
N TYR A 371 -18.66 -9.56 -17.37
CA TYR A 371 -18.85 -10.00 -15.99
C TYR A 371 -20.15 -9.43 -15.39
N PRO A 372 -21.35 -9.77 -15.93
CA PRO A 372 -22.62 -9.18 -15.51
C PRO A 372 -22.95 -9.41 -14.03
N GLN A 373 -22.33 -10.41 -13.39
CA GLN A 373 -22.50 -10.73 -11.97
C GLN A 373 -21.79 -9.75 -11.02
N ILE A 374 -20.76 -9.01 -11.51
CA ILE A 374 -20.05 -8.02 -10.69
C ILE A 374 -20.96 -6.80 -10.46
N LYS A 375 -21.17 -6.45 -9.21
CA LYS A 375 -21.91 -5.24 -8.82
C LYS A 375 -20.96 -4.05 -8.85
N THR A 376 -21.38 -2.99 -9.53
CA THR A 376 -20.58 -1.77 -9.68
C THR A 376 -21.02 -0.69 -8.70
N ILE A 377 -20.07 0.08 -8.22
CA ILE A 377 -20.26 1.22 -7.32
C ILE A 377 -19.72 2.47 -8.02
N ALA A 378 -20.50 3.54 -8.02
CA ALA A 378 -20.13 4.85 -8.55
C ALA A 378 -19.76 5.80 -7.41
N ASN A 379 -18.88 6.77 -7.65
CA ASN A 379 -18.48 7.75 -6.64
C ASN A 379 -19.47 8.91 -6.47
N GLU A 380 -20.44 9.05 -7.36
CA GLU A 380 -21.51 10.05 -7.31
C GLU A 380 -22.80 9.52 -7.93
N HIS A 381 -23.89 10.28 -7.78
CA HIS A 381 -25.20 9.95 -8.32
C HIS A 381 -25.28 10.09 -9.85
N VAL A 382 -24.53 9.25 -10.57
CA VAL A 382 -24.45 9.26 -12.05
C VAL A 382 -25.78 8.95 -12.73
N GLU A 383 -26.75 8.29 -12.05
CA GLU A 383 -28.08 8.00 -12.56
C GLU A 383 -28.90 9.27 -12.83
N LYS A 384 -28.62 10.36 -12.11
CA LYS A 384 -29.28 11.67 -12.33
C LYS A 384 -28.95 12.24 -13.71
N ASN A 385 -27.83 11.81 -14.30
CA ASN A 385 -27.37 12.22 -15.63
C ASN A 385 -27.53 11.10 -16.68
N GLY A 386 -28.29 10.03 -16.34
CA GLY A 386 -28.67 8.97 -17.26
C GLY A 386 -27.67 7.83 -17.38
N CYS A 387 -26.65 7.75 -16.54
CA CYS A 387 -25.77 6.59 -16.45
C CYS A 387 -26.38 5.55 -15.50
N PRO A 388 -26.26 4.24 -15.77
CA PRO A 388 -26.72 3.23 -14.82
C PRO A 388 -25.89 3.26 -13.53
N ALA A 389 -26.54 3.21 -12.36
CA ALA A 389 -25.89 3.03 -11.07
C ALA A 389 -26.60 1.92 -10.27
N GLU A 390 -25.86 0.95 -9.78
CA GLU A 390 -26.37 -0.10 -8.89
C GLU A 390 -26.17 0.28 -7.42
N CYS A 391 -25.05 0.94 -7.13
CA CYS A 391 -24.70 1.47 -5.83
C CYS A 391 -23.92 2.78 -6.00
N VAL A 392 -24.06 3.69 -5.05
CA VAL A 392 -23.31 4.97 -4.99
C VAL A 392 -22.54 5.01 -3.70
N ASP A 393 -21.27 5.41 -3.79
CA ASP A 393 -20.41 5.64 -2.64
C ASP A 393 -20.53 7.08 -2.13
N GLU A 394 -20.66 7.22 -0.83
CA GLU A 394 -20.73 8.52 -0.13
C GLU A 394 -19.68 8.54 0.98
N HIS A 395 -18.86 9.60 1.03
CA HIS A 395 -17.84 9.82 2.02
C HIS A 395 -18.19 10.94 2.98
N PHE A 396 -17.91 10.75 4.26
CA PHE A 396 -18.17 11.72 5.31
C PHE A 396 -17.00 11.87 6.25
N TYR A 397 -16.36 13.04 6.17
CA TYR A 397 -15.33 13.48 7.09
C TYR A 397 -15.74 14.83 7.65
N SER A 398 -15.95 14.94 8.97
CA SER A 398 -16.38 16.19 9.59
C SER A 398 -16.29 16.14 11.13
N THR A 399 -16.99 17.07 11.80
CA THR A 399 -17.04 17.18 13.27
C THR A 399 -18.00 16.16 13.89
N THR A 400 -17.88 15.97 15.21
CA THR A 400 -18.80 15.14 16.00
C THR A 400 -20.26 15.59 15.86
N GLU A 401 -20.49 16.91 15.87
CA GLU A 401 -21.82 17.52 15.77
C GLU A 401 -22.44 17.22 14.41
N PHE A 402 -21.65 17.30 13.34
CA PHE A 402 -22.10 16.95 11.98
C PHE A 402 -22.73 15.55 11.94
N PHE A 403 -22.05 14.56 12.54
CA PHE A 403 -22.53 13.18 12.56
C PHE A 403 -23.74 13.01 13.48
N ALA A 404 -23.73 13.61 14.66
CA ALA A 404 -24.85 13.54 15.61
C ALA A 404 -26.15 14.14 15.04
N GLU A 405 -26.06 15.20 14.27
CA GLU A 405 -27.21 15.84 13.64
C GLU A 405 -27.78 15.05 12.45
N ARG A 406 -27.01 14.10 11.90
CA ARG A 406 -27.37 13.34 10.68
C ARG A 406 -27.86 11.92 10.93
N VAL A 407 -28.32 11.61 12.12
CA VAL A 407 -28.94 10.30 12.45
C VAL A 407 -30.07 9.93 11.50
N ASN A 408 -30.82 10.89 10.99
CA ASN A 408 -31.94 10.68 10.08
C ASN A 408 -31.63 11.02 8.60
N TYR A 409 -30.35 11.13 8.23
CA TYR A 409 -29.91 11.60 6.92
C TYR A 409 -30.48 10.76 5.77
N TYR A 410 -30.62 9.45 5.94
CA TYR A 410 -31.09 8.52 4.93
C TYR A 410 -32.61 8.25 4.98
N ASP A 411 -33.36 8.84 5.90
CA ASP A 411 -34.78 8.53 6.08
C ASP A 411 -35.62 8.86 4.82
N ASP A 412 -35.28 9.92 4.11
CA ASP A 412 -36.01 10.41 2.94
C ASP A 412 -35.39 10.01 1.59
N TYR A 413 -34.36 9.15 1.57
CA TYR A 413 -33.76 8.66 0.32
C TYR A 413 -34.75 7.83 -0.49
N ASP A 414 -34.69 7.96 -1.83
CA ASP A 414 -35.53 7.18 -2.75
C ASP A 414 -35.13 5.68 -2.68
N ARG A 415 -36.05 4.87 -2.13
CA ARG A 415 -35.83 3.41 -1.99
C ARG A 415 -35.83 2.67 -3.33
N LYS A 416 -36.22 3.32 -4.44
CA LYS A 416 -36.15 2.79 -5.80
C LYS A 416 -34.89 3.17 -6.54
N GLY A 417 -34.12 4.10 -5.99
CA GLY A 417 -32.81 4.51 -6.50
C GLY A 417 -31.71 3.47 -6.28
N PRO A 418 -30.46 3.81 -6.65
CA PRO A 418 -29.31 2.96 -6.36
C PRO A 418 -29.16 2.73 -4.86
N LYS A 419 -28.55 1.63 -4.48
CA LYS A 419 -28.14 1.40 -3.09
C LYS A 419 -27.03 2.37 -2.72
N ILE A 420 -26.86 2.59 -1.42
CA ILE A 420 -25.81 3.45 -0.89
C ILE A 420 -24.74 2.58 -0.21
N PHE A 421 -23.52 2.90 -0.48
CA PHE A 421 -22.34 2.50 0.24
C PHE A 421 -21.76 3.73 0.95
N VAL A 422 -21.60 3.69 2.26
CA VAL A 422 -20.84 4.71 2.99
C VAL A 422 -19.40 4.21 3.08
N GLY A 423 -18.61 4.55 2.05
CA GLY A 423 -17.29 3.96 1.83
C GLY A 423 -16.22 4.48 2.76
N GLU A 424 -16.36 5.74 3.19
CA GLU A 424 -15.44 6.34 4.14
C GLU A 424 -16.20 7.20 5.15
N VAL A 425 -16.00 6.92 6.43
CA VAL A 425 -16.61 7.68 7.52
C VAL A 425 -15.67 7.81 8.70
N ALA A 426 -15.42 9.02 9.15
CA ALA A 426 -14.70 9.31 10.39
C ALA A 426 -14.93 10.75 10.85
N VAL A 427 -14.92 10.98 12.18
CA VAL A 427 -14.76 12.32 12.74
C VAL A 427 -13.29 12.71 12.61
N ASN A 428 -12.98 13.61 11.67
CA ASN A 428 -11.62 14.05 11.36
C ASN A 428 -11.41 15.57 11.57
N GLU A 429 -12.40 16.26 12.11
CA GLU A 429 -12.35 17.68 12.38
C GLU A 429 -12.66 17.98 13.87
N GLY A 430 -12.13 19.11 14.35
CA GLY A 430 -12.34 19.56 15.72
C GLY A 430 -11.34 19.02 16.74
N ASN A 431 -11.54 19.39 18.01
CA ASN A 431 -10.57 19.11 19.08
C ASN A 431 -10.70 17.71 19.71
N TYR A 432 -11.64 16.89 19.24
CA TYR A 432 -12.00 15.63 19.90
C TYR A 432 -11.77 14.39 19.03
N MET A 433 -11.04 14.52 17.91
CA MET A 433 -10.68 13.40 17.04
C MET A 433 -10.02 12.26 17.82
N GLY A 434 -10.45 11.02 17.56
CA GLY A 434 -9.94 9.82 18.23
C GLY A 434 -10.30 9.71 19.71
N GLN A 435 -11.27 10.49 20.20
CA GLN A 435 -11.76 10.46 21.58
C GLN A 435 -13.18 9.88 21.67
N LEU A 436 -13.63 9.57 22.88
CA LEU A 436 -14.97 9.04 23.12
C LEU A 436 -16.08 9.93 22.58
N TYR A 437 -15.92 11.24 22.64
CA TYR A 437 -16.92 12.19 22.14
C TYR A 437 -17.09 12.06 20.61
N ALA A 438 -15.99 11.92 19.86
CA ALA A 438 -16.04 11.65 18.43
C ALA A 438 -16.74 10.32 18.14
N ALA A 439 -16.35 9.26 18.86
CA ALA A 439 -16.97 7.93 18.70
C ALA A 439 -18.49 7.92 18.98
N LEU A 440 -19.00 8.77 19.88
CA LEU A 440 -20.43 8.92 20.14
C LEU A 440 -21.17 9.54 18.95
N GLY A 441 -20.60 10.55 18.30
CA GLY A 441 -21.16 11.13 17.07
C GLY A 441 -21.20 10.13 15.91
N GLU A 442 -20.08 9.43 15.68
CA GLU A 442 -19.99 8.36 14.68
C GLU A 442 -21.02 7.25 14.95
N ALA A 443 -21.12 6.79 16.21
CA ALA A 443 -22.08 5.76 16.60
C ALA A 443 -23.54 6.20 16.34
N ALA A 444 -23.89 7.47 16.62
CA ALA A 444 -25.20 8.00 16.33
C ALA A 444 -25.51 7.97 14.83
N PHE A 445 -24.57 8.37 13.98
CA PHE A 445 -24.70 8.29 12.53
C PHE A 445 -24.84 6.85 12.04
N LEU A 446 -24.00 5.93 12.54
CA LEU A 446 -24.06 4.50 12.22
C LEU A 446 -25.41 3.87 12.62
N MET A 447 -26.03 4.28 13.72
CA MET A 447 -27.39 3.86 14.08
C MET A 447 -28.41 4.31 13.03
N GLY A 448 -28.25 5.51 12.47
CA GLY A 448 -29.07 6.00 11.36
C GLY A 448 -28.88 5.18 10.09
N ILE A 449 -27.66 4.78 9.79
CA ILE A 449 -27.32 3.87 8.69
C ILE A 449 -28.01 2.51 8.91
N GLU A 450 -27.88 1.92 10.09
CA GLU A 450 -28.49 0.62 10.42
C GLU A 450 -30.02 0.67 10.32
N LYS A 451 -30.65 1.75 10.78
CA LYS A 451 -32.09 1.99 10.63
C LYS A 451 -32.52 1.98 9.15
N ASN A 452 -31.67 2.45 8.26
CA ASN A 452 -31.90 2.58 6.82
C ASN A 452 -31.16 1.49 5.99
N GLN A 453 -30.92 0.30 6.55
CA GLN A 453 -30.19 -0.80 5.89
C GLN A 453 -30.87 -1.34 4.61
N ASP A 454 -32.10 -0.95 4.35
CA ASP A 454 -32.81 -1.24 3.11
C ASP A 454 -32.28 -0.42 1.93
N ILE A 455 -31.67 0.74 2.18
CA ILE A 455 -31.01 1.58 1.17
C ILE A 455 -29.49 1.64 1.38
N VAL A 456 -29.00 1.80 2.60
CA VAL A 456 -27.56 1.79 2.91
C VAL A 456 -27.13 0.36 3.18
N THR A 457 -26.51 -0.28 2.19
CA THR A 457 -26.21 -1.71 2.23
C THR A 457 -24.81 -2.04 2.74
N LEU A 458 -23.89 -1.09 2.70
CA LEU A 458 -22.51 -1.21 3.13
C LEU A 458 -22.08 0.08 3.84
N ALA A 459 -21.22 -0.06 4.86
CA ALA A 459 -20.56 1.06 5.51
C ALA A 459 -19.17 0.64 6.01
N SER A 460 -18.16 1.49 5.86
CA SER A 460 -16.81 1.23 6.33
C SER A 460 -16.17 2.44 6.99
N TYR A 461 -15.52 2.20 8.12
CA TYR A 461 -14.69 3.19 8.80
C TYR A 461 -13.39 3.44 8.03
N ALA A 462 -12.93 4.68 7.97
CA ALA A 462 -11.75 5.07 7.20
C ALA A 462 -10.78 5.96 7.98
N PRO A 463 -9.47 5.69 7.88
CA PRO A 463 -8.83 4.43 7.46
C PRO A 463 -8.71 3.42 8.60
N LEU A 464 -8.26 2.19 8.25
CA LEU A 464 -8.27 1.07 9.18
C LEU A 464 -7.06 1.05 10.11
N PHE A 465 -5.83 1.16 9.58
CA PHE A 465 -4.59 1.02 10.35
C PHE A 465 -3.73 2.27 10.36
N GLU A 466 -3.03 2.46 11.47
CA GLU A 466 -2.04 3.52 11.65
C GLU A 466 -0.77 2.99 12.32
N ASN A 467 0.39 3.21 11.68
CA ASN A 467 1.66 3.16 12.37
C ASN A 467 1.89 4.53 13.04
N VAL A 468 1.84 4.57 14.36
CA VAL A 468 1.91 5.80 15.16
C VAL A 468 3.17 6.65 14.95
N ASN A 469 4.23 6.05 14.37
CA ASN A 469 5.49 6.74 14.06
C ASN A 469 5.49 7.44 12.69
N TYR A 470 4.48 7.19 11.84
CA TYR A 470 4.43 7.65 10.46
C TYR A 470 3.07 8.22 10.09
N ARG A 471 2.55 9.15 10.88
CA ARG A 471 1.23 9.71 10.67
C ARG A 471 1.19 10.67 9.49
N ALA A 472 0.42 10.31 8.47
CA ALA A 472 0.00 11.18 7.37
C ALA A 472 -1.50 11.53 7.45
N TRP A 473 -2.28 10.73 8.18
CA TRP A 473 -3.72 10.90 8.37
C TRP A 473 -4.15 10.49 9.78
N TYR A 474 -5.17 11.17 10.33
CA TYR A 474 -5.75 10.90 11.65
C TYR A 474 -7.25 11.26 11.64
N PRO A 475 -8.13 10.52 12.31
CA PRO A 475 -7.88 9.33 13.14
C PRO A 475 -7.84 8.04 12.30
N CYS A 476 -7.42 6.93 12.91
CA CYS A 476 -7.52 5.58 12.36
C CYS A 476 -8.19 4.65 13.37
N LEU A 477 -8.79 3.56 12.88
CA LEU A 477 -9.52 2.64 13.75
C LEU A 477 -8.61 1.78 14.63
N LEU A 478 -7.48 1.33 14.09
CA LEU A 478 -6.52 0.46 14.77
C LEU A 478 -5.10 1.04 14.70
N TYR A 479 -4.42 1.07 15.84
CA TYR A 479 -3.03 1.48 15.94
C TYR A 479 -2.11 0.26 15.82
N THR A 480 -1.02 0.41 15.06
CA THR A 480 0.02 -0.61 14.93
C THR A 480 1.29 -0.14 15.62
N SER A 481 2.07 -1.07 16.16
CA SER A 481 3.45 -0.79 16.51
C SER A 481 4.35 -0.97 15.28
N PRO A 482 5.54 -0.36 15.25
CA PRO A 482 6.40 -0.32 14.06
C PRO A 482 6.98 -1.68 13.67
N SER A 483 6.88 -2.68 14.52
CA SER A 483 7.42 -4.01 14.22
C SER A 483 6.63 -5.11 14.90
N PRO A 484 6.54 -6.31 14.30
CA PRO A 484 5.82 -7.44 14.88
C PRO A 484 6.37 -7.90 16.22
#